data_36eb2676693524bff807f09ecb7adfaf
#
_entry.id   36eb2676693524bff807f09ecb7adfaf
#
_cell.length_a   1.000
_cell.length_b   1.000
_cell.length_c   1.000
_cell.angle_alpha   90.00
_cell.angle_beta   90.00
_cell.angle_gamma   90.00
#
_symmetry.space_group_name_H-M   'P 1'
#
loop_
_entity.id
_entity.type
_entity.pdbx_description
1 polymer ?
#
loop_
_entity_poly.entity_id
_entity_poly.type
_entity_poly.pdbx_seq_one_letter_code
_entity_poly.pdbx_strand_id
1 'polypeptide(L)' 'MGKMKEVNKLAVMDWSTDTIHVYQTTPDLEVTDEYVESLGFKMTQCHYMTGEVSIIEHQGILL' A
#
# COMPACT_ATOMS: atom_id res chain seq x y z
N MET A 1 2.39 23.32 -15.64
CA MET A 1 2.71 22.75 -15.30
C MET A 1 2.43 21.75 -15.12
N GLY A 2 2.19 21.44 -15.31
CA GLY A 2 1.75 20.37 -15.14
C GLY A 2 2.56 19.41 -14.53
N LYS A 3 2.97 19.60 -13.70
CA LYS A 3 3.70 18.79 -13.16
C LYS A 3 2.96 17.73 -12.63
N MET A 4 3.32 16.59 -12.87
CA MET A 4 2.72 15.53 -12.33
C MET A 4 2.89 15.55 -10.92
N LYS A 5 1.88 15.38 -10.23
CA LYS A 5 1.96 15.32 -8.90
C LYS A 5 2.35 14.02 -8.46
N GLU A 6 3.29 13.83 -7.66
CA GLU A 6 3.61 12.57 -7.12
C GLU A 6 2.58 12.14 -6.16
N VAL A 7 2.14 10.92 -6.21
CA VAL A 7 1.08 10.41 -5.39
C VAL A 7 1.65 9.40 -4.43
N ASN A 8 1.50 9.67 -3.16
CA ASN A 8 1.91 8.72 -2.16
C ASN A 8 0.82 7.70 -1.98
N LYS A 9 1.20 6.49 -1.65
CA LYS A 9 0.28 5.40 -1.47
C LYS A 9 0.66 4.59 -0.26
N LEU A 10 -0.28 3.84 0.22
CA LEU A 10 -0.05 2.83 1.23
C LEU A 10 -0.58 1.54 0.64
N ALA A 11 0.29 0.58 0.43
CA ALA A 11 -0.11 -0.71 -0.12
C ALA A 11 0.04 -1.75 0.98
N VAL A 12 -1.04 -2.45 1.27
CA VAL A 12 -1.07 -3.44 2.34
C VAL A 12 -1.40 -4.79 1.72
N MET A 13 -0.52 -5.76 1.93
CA MET A 13 -0.78 -7.13 1.49
C MET A 13 -1.28 -7.89 2.70
N ASP A 14 -2.54 -8.26 2.68
CA ASP A 14 -3.18 -8.93 3.79
C ASP A 14 -3.43 -10.39 3.39
N TRP A 15 -2.60 -11.30 3.89
CA TRP A 15 -2.76 -12.67 3.49
C TRP A 15 -3.78 -13.43 4.32
N SER A 16 -4.38 -12.81 5.30
CA SER A 16 -5.51 -13.44 5.97
C SER A 16 -6.72 -13.46 5.06
N THR A 17 -6.77 -12.54 4.08
CA THR A 17 -7.87 -12.48 3.13
C THR A 17 -7.37 -12.59 1.69
N ASP A 18 -6.04 -12.79 1.51
CA ASP A 18 -5.45 -12.88 0.18
C ASP A 18 -5.75 -11.65 -0.66
N THR A 19 -5.62 -10.50 -0.06
CA THR A 19 -6.02 -9.25 -0.70
C THR A 19 -4.90 -8.23 -0.60
N ILE A 20 -4.75 -7.44 -1.63
CA ILE A 20 -3.83 -6.32 -1.63
C ILE A 20 -4.66 -5.06 -1.66
N HIS A 21 -4.49 -4.22 -0.65
CA HIS A 21 -5.23 -2.98 -0.55
C HIS A 21 -4.29 -1.82 -0.88
N VAL A 22 -4.78 -0.87 -1.63
CA VAL A 22 -3.97 0.29 -1.99
C VAL A 22 -4.78 1.54 -1.67
N TYR A 23 -4.20 2.38 -0.83
CA TYR A 23 -4.84 3.63 -0.44
C TYR A 23 -4.01 4.78 -0.98
N GLN A 24 -4.64 5.87 -1.33
CA GLN A 24 -3.91 7.06 -1.67
C GLN A 24 -3.69 7.85 -0.40
N THR A 25 -2.49 8.34 -0.21
CA THR A 25 -2.16 9.09 0.98
C THR A 25 -1.47 10.38 0.58
N THR A 26 -1.09 11.17 1.56
CA THR A 26 -0.35 12.39 1.30
C THR A 26 1.04 12.23 1.88
N PRO A 27 1.99 13.04 1.42
CA PRO A 27 3.35 12.94 1.97
C PRO A 27 3.41 13.28 3.44
N ASP A 28 2.43 14.02 3.94
CA ASP A 28 2.43 14.40 5.34
C ASP A 28 1.99 13.28 6.26
N LEU A 29 1.32 12.28 5.75
CA LEU A 29 0.81 11.23 6.58
C LEU A 29 1.93 10.32 7.04
N GLU A 30 2.06 10.17 8.33
CA GLU A 30 3.07 9.30 8.88
C GLU A 30 2.43 7.94 9.10
N VAL A 31 2.85 6.95 8.32
CA VAL A 31 2.27 5.63 8.41
C VAL A 31 3.16 4.77 9.28
N THR A 32 2.59 4.29 10.37
CA THR A 32 3.31 3.42 11.31
C THR A 32 2.53 2.14 11.41
N ASP A 33 3.10 1.16 12.11
CA ASP A 33 2.39 -0.09 12.36
C ASP A 33 1.07 0.19 13.05
N GLU A 34 1.07 1.12 13.99
CA GLU A 34 -0.15 1.43 14.71
C GLU A 34 -1.20 2.03 13.79
N TYR A 35 -0.76 2.85 12.84
CA TYR A 35 -1.68 3.43 11.91
C TYR A 35 -2.33 2.34 11.06
N VAL A 36 -1.51 1.38 10.59
CA VAL A 36 -2.02 0.31 9.75
C VAL A 36 -2.98 -0.55 10.56
N GLU A 37 -2.68 -0.79 11.84
CA GLU A 37 -3.58 -1.55 12.67
C GLU A 37 -4.91 -0.83 12.86
N SER A 38 -4.87 0.50 12.90
CA SER A 38 -6.09 1.27 13.08
C SER A 38 -7.01 1.13 11.88
N LEU A 39 -6.49 0.68 10.73
CA LEU A 39 -7.32 0.45 9.56
C LEU A 39 -7.95 -0.93 9.59
N GLY A 40 -7.63 -1.74 10.59
CA GLY A 40 -8.24 -3.04 10.73
C GLY A 40 -7.34 -4.22 10.38
N PHE A 41 -6.08 -3.97 10.09
CA PHE A 41 -5.17 -5.04 9.72
C PHE A 41 -4.43 -5.55 10.94
N LYS A 42 -3.98 -6.80 10.87
CA LYS A 42 -3.17 -7.38 11.94
C LYS A 42 -1.78 -7.50 11.42
N MET A 43 -0.83 -6.93 12.15
CA MET A 43 0.56 -6.88 11.68
C MET A 43 1.17 -8.26 11.55
N THR A 44 0.61 -9.27 12.20
CA THR A 44 1.12 -10.62 12.05
C THR A 44 0.61 -11.28 10.78
N GLN A 45 -0.30 -10.65 10.06
CA GLN A 45 -0.91 -11.22 8.87
C GLN A 45 -0.85 -10.31 7.68
N CYS A 46 -0.03 -9.28 7.72
CA CYS A 46 0.08 -8.39 6.59
C CYS A 46 1.47 -7.77 6.52
N HIS A 47 1.79 -7.25 5.35
CA HIS A 47 2.97 -6.42 5.17
C HIS A 47 2.50 -5.19 4.43
N TYR A 48 3.20 -4.10 4.60
CA TYR A 48 2.81 -2.89 3.89
C TYR A 48 4.04 -2.11 3.45
N MET A 49 3.85 -1.25 2.47
CA MET A 49 4.87 -0.31 2.09
C MET A 49 4.16 1.00 1.79
N THR A 50 4.86 2.09 1.99
CA THR A 50 4.26 3.40 1.81
C THR A 50 5.27 4.33 1.17
N GLY A 51 4.78 5.43 0.64
CA GLY A 51 5.59 6.41 -0.06
C GLY A 51 5.14 6.48 -1.51
N GLU A 52 6.08 6.75 -2.39
CA GLU A 52 5.74 6.82 -3.80
C GLU A 52 5.80 5.43 -4.38
N VAL A 53 4.82 4.63 -4.05
CA VAL A 53 4.78 3.24 -4.43
C VAL A 53 4.26 3.09 -5.85
N SER A 54 4.96 2.32 -6.65
CA SER A 54 4.51 2.02 -8.00
C SER A 54 3.91 0.64 -8.02
N ILE A 55 2.85 0.48 -8.79
CA ILE A 55 2.17 -0.78 -8.90
C ILE A 55 2.32 -1.27 -10.32
N ILE A 56 2.97 -2.40 -10.49
CA ILE A 56 3.21 -2.94 -11.81
C ILE A 56 2.62 -4.33 -11.88
N GLU A 57 1.73 -4.51 -12.81
CA GLU A 57 1.09 -5.79 -12.98
C GLU A 57 1.62 -6.39 -14.26
N HIS A 58 2.21 -7.56 -14.16
CA HIS A 58 2.81 -8.20 -15.32
C HIS A 58 1.79 -9.07 -16.00
N GLN A 59 1.89 -9.15 -17.31
CA GLN A 59 0.95 -9.95 -18.04
C GLN A 59 1.48 -11.35 -18.17
N GLY A 60 0.60 -12.29 -18.35
CA GLY A 60 0.99 -13.67 -18.53
C GLY A 60 0.84 -14.46 -17.26
N ILE A 61 1.13 -15.72 -17.37
CA ILE A 61 0.99 -16.63 -16.26
C ILE A 61 2.36 -17.14 -15.89
N LEU A 62 2.65 -17.06 -14.61
CA LEU A 62 3.93 -17.55 -14.15
C LEU A 62 3.83 -19.04 -13.97
N LEU A 63 4.69 -19.78 -14.64
CA LEU A 63 4.63 -21.24 -14.62
C LEU A 63 5.79 -21.84 -13.87
#